data_518f51234f5cf22423e4321d5c346ed5
#
_entry.id   518f51234f5cf22423e4321d5c346ed5
#
_cell.length_a   1.000
_cell.length_b   1.000
_cell.length_c   1.000
_cell.angle_alpha   90.00
_cell.angle_beta   90.00
_cell.angle_gamma   90.00
#
_symmetry.space_group_name_H-M   'P 1'
#
loop_
_entity.id
_entity.type
_entity.pdbx_description
1 polymer ?
#
loop_
_entity_poly.entity_id
_entity_poly.type
_entity_poly.pdbx_seq_one_letter_code
_entity_poly.pdbx_strand_id
1 'polypeptide(L)'
;MLDRIAEFFIFGLVPLVVGVLAVPELSDAAERTFTGEVTYRERIALPPDAMLSVELADVSLADAPATLIGQRKIVPAGQVPIRFEIGFDPKAIRPGRTYALQARITVDGRILFITDTRHQLDPLAGKPQAVLVRMTR
;
A
#
# COMPACT_ATOMS: atom_id res chain seq x y z
N MET A 1 40.23 15.84 37.08
CA MET A 1 39.53 15.17 37.37
C MET A 1 38.25 15.28 36.76
N LEU A 2 37.55 15.91 37.03
CA LEU A 2 36.34 16.09 36.54
C LEU A 2 36.34 16.26 35.10
N ASP A 3 37.28 16.70 34.65
CA ASP A 3 37.30 16.97 33.31
C ASP A 3 37.11 15.76 32.53
N ARG A 4 37.58 14.78 32.94
CA ARG A 4 37.52 13.70 32.23
C ARG A 4 36.19 13.23 32.02
N ILE A 5 35.38 13.47 32.70
CA ILE A 5 34.11 13.09 32.68
C ILE A 5 33.50 13.59 31.49
N ALA A 6 33.75 14.69 31.25
CA ALA A 6 33.16 15.33 30.19
C ALA A 6 33.38 14.60 28.95
N GLU A 7 34.51 14.26 28.77
CA GLU A 7 34.77 13.66 27.59
C GLU A 7 34.09 12.42 27.39
N PHE A 8 33.76 11.86 28.37
CA PHE A 8 33.21 10.71 28.29
C PHE A 8 31.93 10.65 27.65
N PHE A 9 31.09 11.37 28.08
CA PHE A 9 29.82 11.25 27.65
C PHE A 9 29.75 11.62 26.24
N ILE A 10 30.62 12.21 25.76
CA ILE A 10 30.61 12.66 24.50
C ILE A 10 30.58 11.55 23.60
N PHE A 11 31.22 10.59 23.88
CA PHE A 11 31.26 9.54 23.09
C PHE A 11 30.07 8.86 22.95
N GLY A 12 29.40 8.70 23.84
CA GLY A 12 28.28 7.94 23.86
C GLY A 12 27.39 8.27 22.73
N LEU A 13 27.31 9.41 22.52
CA LEU A 13 26.38 9.83 21.60
C LEU A 13 26.70 9.44 20.25
N VAL A 14 27.76 9.47 19.95
CA VAL A 14 28.16 9.17 18.70
C VAL A 14 27.67 7.93 18.08
N PRO A 15 27.92 6.92 18.57
CA PRO A 15 27.62 5.70 17.99
C PRO A 15 26.22 5.48 17.64
N LEU A 16 25.42 5.84 18.47
CA LEU A 16 24.13 5.57 18.29
C LEU A 16 23.65 6.05 17.03
N VAL A 17 24.04 7.03 16.69
CA VAL A 17 23.59 7.64 15.59
C VAL A 17 23.77 6.78 14.42
N VAL A 18 24.80 6.25 14.34
CA VAL A 18 25.14 5.47 13.30
C VAL A 18 24.22 4.35 13.02
N GLY A 19 23.91 3.66 13.95
CA GLY A 19 23.13 2.53 13.76
C GLY A 19 21.90 2.84 13.02
N VAL A 20 21.40 3.84 13.31
CA VAL A 20 20.18 4.22 12.78
C VAL A 20 20.25 4.41 11.32
N LEU A 21 21.21 5.01 10.89
CA LEU A 21 21.29 5.30 9.54
C LEU A 21 21.30 4.11 8.67
N ALA A 22 21.89 3.17 9.03
CA ALA A 22 22.04 2.03 8.22
C ALA A 22 20.76 1.40 7.80
N VAL A 23 19.90 1.30 8.64
CA VAL A 23 18.69 0.65 8.41
C VAL A 23 17.84 1.16 7.27
N PRO A 24 17.54 2.34 7.24
CA PRO A 24 16.66 2.86 6.24
C PRO A 24 17.09 2.54 4.85
N GLU A 25 18.28 2.57 4.63
CA GLU A 25 18.74 2.35 3.38
C GLU A 25 18.45 1.03 2.84
N LEU A 26 18.53 0.09 3.62
CA LEU A 26 18.31 -1.23 3.19
C LEU A 26 16.91 -1.44 2.75
N SER A 27 16.01 -0.89 3.44
CA SER A 27 14.64 -1.09 3.15
C SER A 27 14.31 -0.48 1.82
N ASP A 28 14.75 0.67 1.58
CA ASP A 28 14.41 1.35 0.39
C ASP A 28 14.84 0.61 -0.84
N ALA A 29 15.90 -0.04 -0.80
CA ALA A 29 16.39 -0.73 -1.96
C ALA A 29 15.50 -1.88 -2.37
N ALA A 30 14.74 -2.38 -1.48
CA ALA A 30 13.94 -3.55 -1.78
C ALA A 30 12.52 -3.25 -2.22
N GLU A 31 12.09 -2.02 -2.15
CA GLU A 31 10.71 -1.72 -2.46
C GLU A 31 10.48 -1.09 -3.80
N ARG A 32 9.36 -1.39 -4.38
CA ARG A 32 8.87 -0.72 -5.57
C ARG A 32 7.45 -0.28 -5.32
N THR A 33 6.97 0.68 -6.06
CA THR A 33 5.60 1.14 -5.91
C THR A 33 4.91 1.20 -7.26
N PHE A 34 3.60 1.08 -7.24
CA PHE A 34 2.82 1.40 -8.41
C PHE A 34 1.65 2.28 -7.97
N THR A 35 1.13 3.03 -8.89
CA THR A 35 0.09 4.00 -8.61
C THR A 35 -1.17 3.69 -9.38
N GLY A 36 -2.25 4.26 -8.96
CA GLY A 36 -3.50 4.13 -9.67
C GLY A 36 -4.55 5.05 -9.09
N GLU A 37 -5.74 4.92 -9.57
CA GLU A 37 -6.85 5.66 -9.01
C GLU A 37 -8.12 4.83 -9.03
N VAL A 38 -8.97 5.07 -8.06
CA VAL A 38 -10.22 4.35 -7.91
C VAL A 38 -11.34 5.31 -8.21
N THR A 39 -12.30 4.85 -9.00
CA THR A 39 -13.47 5.65 -9.32
C THR A 39 -14.72 4.78 -9.38
N TYR A 40 -15.88 5.41 -9.45
CA TYR A 40 -17.14 4.71 -9.65
C TYR A 40 -17.99 5.58 -10.58
N ARG A 41 -19.02 5.00 -11.14
CA ARG A 41 -19.87 5.69 -12.11
C ARG A 41 -21.07 6.39 -11.49
N GLU A 42 -21.40 6.01 -10.28
CA GLU A 42 -22.52 6.62 -9.59
C GLU A 42 -22.22 8.09 -9.29
N ARG A 43 -23.25 8.92 -9.34
CA ARG A 43 -23.06 10.34 -9.12
C ARG A 43 -23.42 10.70 -7.69
N ILE A 44 -22.68 10.17 -6.76
CA ILE A 44 -22.90 10.47 -5.36
C ILE A 44 -21.56 10.79 -4.72
N ALA A 45 -21.62 11.60 -3.69
CA ALA A 45 -20.42 11.94 -2.92
C ALA A 45 -20.21 10.89 -1.86
N LEU A 46 -18.95 10.65 -1.50
CA LEU A 46 -18.64 9.75 -0.41
C LEU A 46 -18.83 10.46 0.92
N PRO A 47 -19.28 9.74 1.94
CA PRO A 47 -19.34 10.32 3.28
C PRO A 47 -17.95 10.73 3.78
N PRO A 48 -17.87 11.68 4.69
CA PRO A 48 -16.57 12.18 5.15
C PRO A 48 -15.72 11.16 5.89
N ASP A 49 -16.34 10.11 6.40
CA ASP A 49 -15.61 9.07 7.12
C ASP A 49 -15.37 7.83 6.26
N ALA A 50 -15.54 7.92 4.95
CA ALA A 50 -15.30 6.78 4.08
C ALA A 50 -13.83 6.38 4.07
N MET A 51 -13.58 5.09 3.99
CA MET A 51 -12.23 4.54 3.92
C MET A 51 -12.07 3.75 2.64
N LEU A 52 -11.00 4.03 1.91
CA LEU A 52 -10.64 3.24 0.75
C LEU A 52 -9.58 2.21 1.15
N SER A 53 -9.78 0.98 0.75
CA SER A 53 -8.77 -0.07 0.93
C SER A 53 -8.48 -0.66 -0.43
N VAL A 54 -7.22 -0.68 -0.85
CA VAL A 54 -6.80 -1.28 -2.10
C VAL A 54 -5.77 -2.35 -1.79
N GLU A 55 -5.96 -3.52 -2.35
CA GLU A 55 -5.06 -4.64 -2.11
C GLU A 55 -4.52 -5.20 -3.41
N LEU A 56 -3.23 -5.52 -3.43
CA LEU A 56 -2.60 -6.24 -4.52
C LEU A 56 -2.33 -7.65 -4.02
N ALA A 57 -2.80 -8.64 -4.72
CA ALA A 57 -2.65 -10.02 -4.27
C ALA A 57 -2.33 -10.96 -5.42
N ASP A 58 -1.69 -12.07 -5.06
CA ASP A 58 -1.42 -13.18 -5.97
C ASP A 58 -2.66 -14.05 -5.95
N VAL A 59 -3.32 -14.16 -7.08
CA VAL A 59 -4.56 -14.92 -7.20
C VAL A 59 -4.39 -16.14 -8.12
N SER A 60 -3.17 -16.63 -8.21
CA SER A 60 -2.84 -17.73 -9.14
C SER A 60 -3.56 -19.02 -8.85
N LEU A 61 -3.87 -19.31 -7.60
CA LEU A 61 -4.51 -20.55 -7.24
C LEU A 61 -6.00 -20.33 -7.01
N ALA A 62 -6.81 -20.96 -7.83
CA ALA A 62 -8.25 -20.76 -7.75
C ALA A 62 -8.88 -21.28 -6.47
N ASP A 63 -8.34 -22.34 -5.93
CA ASP A 63 -8.92 -22.97 -4.75
C ASP A 63 -8.30 -22.53 -3.43
N ALA A 64 -7.43 -21.56 -3.46
CA ALA A 64 -6.75 -21.10 -2.26
C ALA A 64 -7.00 -19.63 -2.04
N PRO A 65 -6.89 -19.16 -0.82
CA PRO A 65 -7.01 -17.72 -0.55
C PRO A 65 -5.90 -16.96 -1.28
N ALA A 66 -6.19 -15.76 -1.70
CA ALA A 66 -5.20 -14.93 -2.35
C ALA A 66 -4.10 -14.56 -1.35
N THR A 67 -2.87 -14.45 -1.83
CA THR A 67 -1.76 -14.05 -0.97
C THR A 67 -1.56 -12.56 -1.13
N LEU A 68 -1.65 -11.82 -0.04
CA LEU A 68 -1.51 -10.38 -0.08
C LEU A 68 -0.07 -9.99 -0.37
N ILE A 69 0.13 -9.15 -1.38
CA ILE A 69 1.44 -8.67 -1.76
C ILE A 69 1.64 -7.23 -1.24
N GLY A 70 0.61 -6.43 -1.30
CA GLY A 70 0.69 -5.06 -0.80
C GLY A 70 -0.70 -4.48 -0.64
N GLN A 71 -0.82 -3.44 0.17
CA GLN A 71 -2.11 -2.80 0.37
C GLN A 71 -1.95 -1.35 0.76
N ARG A 72 -3.01 -0.60 0.58
CA ARG A 72 -3.05 0.79 0.98
C ARG A 72 -4.44 1.13 1.51
N LYS A 73 -4.48 1.82 2.64
CA LYS A 73 -5.73 2.31 3.20
C LYS A 73 -5.67 3.82 3.25
N ILE A 74 -6.72 4.48 2.81
CA ILE A 74 -6.78 5.94 2.80
C ILE A 74 -8.01 6.37 3.59
N VAL A 75 -7.80 7.11 4.66
CA VAL A 75 -8.84 7.59 5.55
C VAL A 75 -8.58 9.06 5.87
N PRO A 76 -9.49 9.92 5.59
CA PRO A 76 -10.71 9.74 4.82
C PRO A 76 -10.39 9.55 3.34
N ALA A 77 -11.25 8.85 2.65
CA ALA A 77 -11.00 8.53 1.26
C ALA A 77 -11.09 9.75 0.36
N GLY A 78 -11.84 10.73 0.74
CA GLY A 78 -12.08 11.90 -0.11
C GLY A 78 -13.11 11.59 -1.16
N GLN A 79 -12.96 12.18 -2.33
CA GLN A 79 -13.91 11.99 -3.43
C GLN A 79 -13.19 11.40 -4.64
N VAL A 80 -13.92 10.70 -5.49
CA VAL A 80 -13.35 10.09 -6.69
C VAL A 80 -12.97 11.16 -7.70
N PRO A 81 -11.94 10.95 -8.48
CA PRO A 81 -11.09 9.76 -8.45
C PRO A 81 -10.11 9.82 -7.28
N ILE A 82 -9.94 8.72 -6.59
CA ILE A 82 -9.08 8.66 -5.42
C ILE A 82 -7.76 8.03 -5.84
N ARG A 83 -6.69 8.79 -5.75
CA ARG A 83 -5.36 8.30 -6.12
C ARG A 83 -4.76 7.48 -5.01
N PHE A 84 -4.07 6.43 -5.37
CA PHE A 84 -3.41 5.58 -4.39
C PHE A 84 -2.04 5.15 -4.87
N GLU A 85 -1.22 4.70 -3.93
CA GLU A 85 0.10 4.21 -4.22
C GLU A 85 0.33 3.00 -3.35
N ILE A 86 0.75 1.89 -3.91
CA ILE A 86 1.00 0.67 -3.15
C ILE A 86 2.47 0.31 -3.28
N GLY A 87 3.11 0.13 -2.12
CA GLY A 87 4.48 -0.36 -2.08
C GLY A 87 4.48 -1.87 -2.00
N PHE A 88 5.42 -2.51 -2.65
CA PHE A 88 5.54 -3.95 -2.61
C PHE A 88 6.99 -4.38 -2.83
N ASP A 89 7.29 -5.59 -2.40
CA ASP A 89 8.61 -6.17 -2.59
C ASP A 89 8.64 -6.80 -3.98
N PRO A 90 9.47 -6.33 -4.89
CA PRO A 90 9.51 -6.91 -6.23
C PRO A 90 9.89 -8.38 -6.24
N LYS A 91 10.53 -8.86 -5.21
CA LYS A 91 10.89 -10.28 -5.13
C LYS A 91 9.65 -11.14 -4.91
N ALA A 92 8.56 -10.57 -4.47
CA ALA A 92 7.32 -11.30 -4.30
C ALA A 92 6.61 -11.54 -5.63
N ILE A 93 7.06 -10.86 -6.69
CA ILE A 93 6.45 -10.99 -8.01
C ILE A 93 7.24 -12.01 -8.81
N ARG A 94 6.57 -13.08 -9.21
CA ARG A 94 7.22 -14.18 -9.91
C ARG A 94 6.61 -14.40 -11.29
N PRO A 95 7.38 -14.89 -12.25
CA PRO A 95 6.84 -15.17 -13.57
C PRO A 95 5.79 -16.30 -13.48
N GLY A 96 4.82 -16.24 -14.33
CA GLY A 96 3.80 -17.28 -14.39
C GLY A 96 2.71 -17.16 -13.35
N ARG A 97 2.74 -16.16 -12.53
CA ARG A 97 1.70 -15.96 -11.52
C ARG A 97 0.73 -14.87 -11.96
N THR A 98 -0.43 -14.88 -11.40
CA THR A 98 -1.48 -13.91 -11.72
C THR A 98 -1.70 -12.99 -10.53
N TYR A 99 -1.62 -11.69 -10.78
CA TYR A 99 -1.81 -10.71 -9.73
C TYR A 99 -3.04 -9.86 -10.04
N ALA A 100 -3.74 -9.43 -9.02
CA ALA A 100 -4.94 -8.64 -9.19
C ALA A 100 -5.08 -7.58 -8.11
N LEU A 101 -5.76 -6.49 -8.44
CA LEU A 101 -6.12 -5.47 -7.48
C LEU A 101 -7.56 -5.65 -7.06
N GLN A 102 -7.82 -5.41 -5.79
CA GLN A 102 -9.17 -5.34 -5.28
C GLN A 102 -9.29 -4.06 -4.48
N ALA A 103 -10.32 -3.29 -4.71
CA ALA A 103 -10.56 -2.06 -3.98
C ALA A 103 -11.93 -2.10 -3.36
N ARG A 104 -12.08 -1.50 -2.18
CA ARG A 104 -13.38 -1.36 -1.55
C ARG A 104 -13.42 -0.07 -0.76
N ILE A 105 -14.60 0.52 -0.70
CA ILE A 105 -14.82 1.72 0.06
C ILE A 105 -15.81 1.35 1.16
N THR A 106 -15.43 1.59 2.40
CA THR A 106 -16.25 1.24 3.55
C THR A 106 -16.59 2.47 4.37
N VAL A 107 -17.73 2.42 5.04
CA VAL A 107 -18.14 3.44 5.96
C VAL A 107 -18.69 2.71 7.18
N ASP A 108 -18.18 3.00 8.35
CA ASP A 108 -18.60 2.36 9.60
C ASP A 108 -18.59 0.83 9.50
N GLY A 109 -17.57 0.30 8.85
CA GLY A 109 -17.42 -1.15 8.73
C GLY A 109 -18.29 -1.79 7.65
N ARG A 110 -19.08 -1.01 6.93
CA ARG A 110 -19.94 -1.56 5.88
C ARG A 110 -19.38 -1.22 4.52
N ILE A 111 -19.37 -2.17 3.62
CA ILE A 111 -18.85 -1.96 2.28
C ILE A 111 -19.89 -1.25 1.44
N LEU A 112 -19.54 -0.07 0.93
CA LEU A 112 -20.42 0.67 0.04
C LEU A 112 -20.09 0.40 -1.42
N PHE A 113 -18.82 0.26 -1.74
CA PHE A 113 -18.36 0.01 -3.10
C PHE A 113 -17.29 -1.06 -3.08
N ILE A 114 -17.24 -1.88 -4.11
CA ILE A 114 -16.23 -2.92 -4.22
C ILE A 114 -15.99 -3.23 -5.69
N THR A 115 -14.79 -3.70 -6.03
CA THR A 115 -14.53 -4.17 -7.37
C THR A 115 -15.33 -5.45 -7.59
N ASP A 116 -16.09 -5.50 -8.68
CA ASP A 116 -16.91 -6.67 -8.94
C ASP A 116 -16.29 -7.58 -10.00
N THR A 117 -15.21 -7.15 -10.62
CA THR A 117 -14.51 -7.97 -11.58
C THR A 117 -13.04 -7.99 -11.21
N ARG A 118 -12.38 -9.07 -11.58
CA ARG A 118 -10.97 -9.19 -11.27
C ARG A 118 -10.16 -8.22 -12.12
N HIS A 119 -9.42 -7.36 -11.48
CA HIS A 119 -8.58 -6.39 -12.16
C HIS A 119 -7.15 -6.91 -12.18
N GLN A 120 -6.82 -7.67 -13.20
CA GLN A 120 -5.48 -8.27 -13.31
C GLN A 120 -4.48 -7.26 -13.83
N LEU A 121 -3.26 -7.35 -13.38
CA LEU A 121 -2.20 -6.44 -13.79
C LEU A 121 -0.83 -7.09 -13.63
N ASP A 122 0.16 -6.47 -14.25
CA ASP A 122 1.55 -6.82 -14.04
C ASP A 122 2.14 -5.75 -13.15
N PRO A 123 2.40 -6.03 -11.87
CA PRO A 123 2.90 -5.00 -10.95
C PRO A 123 4.24 -4.41 -11.36
N LEU A 124 5.04 -5.13 -12.13
CA LEU A 124 6.34 -4.65 -12.53
C LEU A 124 6.30 -3.78 -13.79
N ALA A 125 5.17 -3.68 -14.44
CA ALA A 125 5.06 -2.94 -15.69
C ALA A 125 5.16 -1.43 -15.49
N GLY A 126 4.89 -0.96 -14.29
CA GLY A 126 5.02 0.46 -14.02
C GLY A 126 3.90 1.33 -14.57
N LYS A 127 2.82 0.75 -15.03
CA LYS A 127 1.73 1.53 -15.59
C LYS A 127 0.72 1.92 -14.52
N PRO A 128 0.23 3.15 -14.53
CA PRO A 128 -0.82 3.53 -13.60
C PRO A 128 -2.07 2.70 -13.85
N GLN A 129 -2.79 2.38 -12.80
CA GLN A 129 -3.97 1.53 -12.86
C GLN A 129 -5.24 2.35 -12.64
N ALA A 130 -6.27 2.08 -13.42
CA ALA A 130 -7.58 2.68 -13.23
C ALA A 130 -8.51 1.58 -12.74
N VAL A 131 -9.04 1.72 -11.55
CA VAL A 131 -9.85 0.70 -10.93
C VAL A 131 -11.28 1.18 -10.76
N LEU A 132 -12.21 0.42 -11.27
CA LEU A 132 -13.62 0.76 -11.18
C LEU A 132 -14.25 -0.05 -10.05
N VAL A 133 -14.94 0.62 -9.15
CA VAL A 133 -15.69 -0.06 -8.10
C VAL A 133 -17.19 0.20 -8.34
N ARG A 134 -18.01 -0.69 -7.84
CA ARG A 134 -19.45 -0.60 -8.01
C ARG A 134 -20.13 -0.65 -6.67
N MET A 135 -21.28 0.01 -6.60
CA MET A 135 -22.04 0.05 -5.36
C MET A 135 -22.53 -1.32 -4.99
N THR A 136 -22.44 -1.64 -3.72
CA THR A 136 -22.97 -2.89 -3.21
C THR A 136 -24.42 -2.70 -2.83
N ARG A 137 -25.15 -3.78 -2.70
CA ARG A 137 -26.55 -3.71 -2.32
C ARG A 137 -26.83 -4.31 -0.99
#